data_b061ebbae15328598c84c049af2ea030
#
_entry.id   b061ebbae15328598c84c049af2ea030
#
_cell.length_a   1.000
_cell.length_b   1.000
_cell.length_c   1.000
_cell.angle_alpha   90.00
_cell.angle_beta   90.00
_cell.angle_gamma   90.00
#
_symmetry.space_group_name_H-M   'P 1'
#
loop_
_entity.id
_entity.type
_entity.pdbx_description
1 polymer ?
#
loop_
_entity_poly.entity_id
_entity_poly.type
_entity_poly.pdbx_seq_one_letter_code
_entity_poly.pdbx_strand_id
1 'polypeptide(L)'
;MTFYNKNINKKYYILRFLYYFAPRNTIIEMNHITDKELVSLFSTDKEKAFNLFFQRYYIRLCMYAVQITDDFSESEDIVQSFFVSFWEKKLYKTITDNLKGYAYLCIRNASLKFIEKREKINSNDILLNEE
;
A
#
# COMPACT_ATOMS: atom_id res chain seq x y z
N MET A 1 -21.29 14.07 -10.74
CA MET A 1 -20.89 13.68 -9.40
C MET A 1 -21.30 12.31 -8.96
N THR A 2 -21.42 11.49 -9.90
CA THR A 2 -22.03 10.21 -9.83
C THR A 2 -21.04 9.05 -9.89
N PHE A 3 -19.75 9.36 -9.83
CA PHE A 3 -18.71 8.36 -9.75
C PHE A 3 -18.35 8.04 -8.31
N TYR A 4 -19.39 7.97 -7.47
CA TYR A 4 -19.26 7.60 -6.09
C TYR A 4 -19.16 6.07 -5.98
N ASN A 5 -17.98 5.56 -6.32
CA ASN A 5 -17.63 4.23 -5.87
C ASN A 5 -17.21 4.37 -4.40
N LYS A 6 -18.07 3.90 -3.48
CA LYS A 6 -17.84 3.98 -2.04
C LYS A 6 -16.43 3.49 -1.63
N ASN A 7 -15.91 2.51 -2.37
CA ASN A 7 -14.58 1.95 -2.10
C ASN A 7 -13.46 2.88 -2.56
N ILE A 8 -13.60 3.53 -3.71
CA ILE A 8 -12.61 4.46 -4.24
C ILE A 8 -12.56 5.73 -3.40
N ASN A 9 -13.70 6.25 -2.99
CA ASN A 9 -13.77 7.47 -2.18
C ASN A 9 -13.18 7.28 -0.79
N LYS A 10 -13.52 6.19 -0.12
CA LYS A 10 -12.97 5.88 1.21
C LYS A 10 -11.47 5.74 1.16
N LYS A 11 -10.96 5.03 0.16
CA LYS A 11 -9.54 4.88 -0.13
C LYS A 11 -8.87 6.23 -0.38
N TYR A 12 -9.44 7.06 -1.24
CA TYR A 12 -8.91 8.38 -1.61
C TYR A 12 -8.88 9.32 -0.39
N TYR A 13 -9.95 9.37 0.39
CA TYR A 13 -10.02 10.24 1.57
C TYR A 13 -9.05 9.83 2.67
N ILE A 14 -8.92 8.54 2.94
CA ILE A 14 -7.96 8.05 3.94
C ILE A 14 -6.54 8.43 3.53
N LEU A 15 -6.18 8.19 2.28
CA LEU A 15 -4.82 8.44 1.78
C LEU A 15 -4.53 9.93 1.67
N ARG A 16 -5.50 10.72 1.21
CA ARG A 16 -5.37 12.17 1.16
C ARG A 16 -5.25 12.76 2.56
N PHE A 17 -6.04 12.26 3.51
CA PHE A 17 -5.94 12.66 4.91
C PHE A 17 -4.55 12.35 5.46
N LEU A 18 -4.05 11.15 5.25
CA LEU A 18 -2.73 10.73 5.70
C LEU A 18 -1.59 11.52 5.04
N TYR A 19 -1.73 11.87 3.77
CA TYR A 19 -0.70 12.60 3.04
C TYR A 19 -0.65 14.09 3.39
N TYR A 20 -1.83 14.73 3.51
CA TYR A 20 -1.92 16.18 3.70
C TYR A 20 -2.06 16.61 5.16
N PHE A 21 -2.59 15.76 6.03
CA PHE A 21 -2.91 16.11 7.42
C PHE A 21 -2.02 15.40 8.43
N ALA A 22 -1.03 14.63 8.00
CA ALA A 22 -0.03 14.11 8.93
C ALA A 22 0.69 15.30 9.59
N PRO A 23 0.71 15.38 10.92
CA PRO A 23 1.39 16.48 11.60
C PRO A 23 2.86 16.55 11.18
N ARG A 24 3.41 17.76 11.02
CA ARG A 24 4.82 17.96 10.67
C ARG A 24 5.78 17.25 11.62
N ASN A 25 5.37 17.06 12.85
CA ASN A 25 6.13 16.33 13.86
C ASN A 25 6.29 14.85 13.53
N THR A 26 5.43 14.29 12.68
CA THR A 26 5.49 12.89 12.24
C THR A 26 6.80 12.57 11.52
N ILE A 27 7.34 13.51 10.76
CA ILE A 27 8.62 13.33 10.04
C ILE A 27 9.78 13.17 11.02
N ILE A 28 9.80 13.98 12.09
CA ILE A 28 10.83 13.92 13.13
C ILE A 28 10.70 12.61 13.92
N GLU A 29 9.49 12.26 14.32
CA GLU A 29 9.20 11.01 15.02
C GLU A 29 9.51 9.78 14.18
N MET A 30 9.29 9.86 12.86
CA MET A 30 9.54 8.79 11.91
C MET A 30 11.02 8.35 11.89
N ASN A 31 11.95 9.27 12.15
CA ASN A 31 13.38 9.01 12.16
C ASN A 31 13.90 8.45 13.50
N HIS A 32 13.12 8.56 14.57
CA HIS A 32 13.53 8.19 15.92
C HIS A 32 12.95 6.85 16.40
N ILE A 33 11.93 6.34 15.74
CA ILE A 33 11.25 5.09 16.12
C ILE A 33 11.69 3.94 15.20
N THR A 34 12.08 2.82 15.79
CA THR A 34 12.40 1.60 15.05
C THR A 34 11.13 0.91 14.54
N ASP A 35 11.27 -0.01 13.58
CA ASP A 35 10.12 -0.79 13.11
C ASP A 35 9.51 -1.66 14.23
N LYS A 36 10.34 -2.15 15.15
CA LYS A 36 9.88 -2.90 16.33
C LYS A 36 9.04 -2.02 17.25
N GLU A 37 9.48 -0.80 17.51
CA GLU A 37 8.73 0.19 18.29
C GLU A 37 7.45 0.60 17.57
N LEU A 38 7.48 0.71 16.27
CA LEU A 38 6.31 1.01 15.44
C LEU A 38 5.25 -0.09 15.58
N VAL A 39 5.63 -1.36 15.52
CA VAL A 39 4.72 -2.50 15.74
C VAL A 39 4.09 -2.42 17.12
N SER A 40 4.88 -2.14 18.15
CA SER A 40 4.37 -1.98 19.52
C SER A 40 3.40 -0.80 19.65
N LEU A 41 3.64 0.27 18.91
CA LEU A 41 2.79 1.46 18.92
C LEU A 41 1.36 1.18 18.42
N PHE A 42 1.17 0.20 17.54
CA PHE A 42 -0.16 -0.21 17.10
C PHE A 42 -1.06 -0.68 18.25
N SER A 43 -0.50 -1.17 19.34
CA SER A 43 -1.25 -1.59 20.53
C SER A 43 -1.72 -0.42 21.40
N THR A 44 -1.02 0.70 21.37
CA THR A 44 -1.28 1.86 22.25
C THR A 44 -1.92 3.03 21.50
N ASP A 45 -1.48 3.30 20.28
CA ASP A 45 -2.00 4.37 19.43
C ASP A 45 -1.94 3.93 17.96
N LYS A 46 -2.97 3.21 17.55
CA LYS A 46 -3.03 2.61 16.20
C LYS A 46 -3.05 3.64 15.07
N GLU A 47 -3.66 4.80 15.30
CA GLU A 47 -3.76 5.86 14.29
C GLU A 47 -2.40 6.50 14.04
N LYS A 48 -1.68 6.82 15.12
CA LYS A 48 -0.32 7.35 15.04
C LYS A 48 0.62 6.32 14.40
N ALA A 49 0.53 5.07 14.81
CA ALA A 49 1.32 3.98 14.25
C ALA A 49 1.08 3.81 12.76
N PHE A 50 -0.17 3.83 12.33
CA PHE A 50 -0.52 3.72 10.91
C PHE A 50 0.00 4.91 10.10
N ASN A 51 -0.10 6.13 10.62
CA ASN A 51 0.45 7.33 9.97
C ASN A 51 1.97 7.21 9.79
N LEU A 52 2.68 6.78 10.81
CA LEU A 52 4.12 6.56 10.74
C LEU A 52 4.50 5.47 9.74
N PHE A 53 3.76 4.38 9.75
CA PHE A 53 3.94 3.27 8.81
C PHE A 53 3.76 3.74 7.37
N PHE A 54 2.67 4.44 7.09
CA PHE A 54 2.37 5.00 5.77
C PHE A 54 3.48 5.97 5.32
N GLN A 55 3.84 6.94 6.14
CA GLN A 55 4.86 7.93 5.81
C GLN A 55 6.22 7.31 5.54
N ARG A 56 6.58 6.28 6.32
CA ARG A 56 7.87 5.61 6.17
C ARG A 56 7.98 4.77 4.91
N TYR A 57 6.91 4.08 4.52
CA TYR A 57 6.98 3.03 3.51
C TYR A 57 6.27 3.32 2.19
N TYR A 58 5.38 4.29 2.12
CA TYR A 58 4.55 4.48 0.93
C TYR A 58 5.38 4.63 -0.35
N ILE A 59 6.30 5.58 -0.38
CA ILE A 59 7.13 5.84 -1.56
C ILE A 59 8.03 4.66 -1.87
N ARG A 60 8.64 4.07 -0.86
CA ARG A 60 9.53 2.91 -1.04
C ARG A 60 8.79 1.71 -1.63
N LEU A 61 7.59 1.46 -1.17
CA LEU A 61 6.76 0.36 -1.69
C LEU A 61 6.30 0.65 -3.12
N CYS A 62 5.95 1.88 -3.44
CA CYS A 62 5.61 2.28 -4.81
C CYS A 62 6.79 2.06 -5.77
N MET A 63 7.98 2.48 -5.38
CA MET A 63 9.20 2.28 -6.18
C MET A 63 9.51 0.79 -6.36
N TYR A 64 9.34 -0.01 -5.32
CA TYR A 64 9.50 -1.45 -5.39
C TYR A 64 8.50 -2.09 -6.36
N ALA A 65 7.23 -1.71 -6.28
CA ALA A 65 6.20 -2.19 -7.20
C ALA A 65 6.50 -1.83 -8.66
N VAL A 66 6.96 -0.60 -8.93
CA VAL A 66 7.33 -0.14 -10.28
C VAL A 66 8.43 -1.01 -10.89
N GLN A 67 9.40 -1.43 -10.10
CA GLN A 67 10.46 -2.33 -10.57
C GLN A 67 9.91 -3.66 -11.09
N ILE A 68 8.78 -4.11 -10.56
CA ILE A 68 8.15 -5.37 -10.95
C ILE A 68 7.14 -5.14 -12.08
N THR A 69 6.26 -4.14 -11.94
CA THR A 69 5.13 -3.92 -12.86
C THR A 69 5.49 -3.11 -14.10
N ASP A 70 6.52 -2.29 -14.02
CA ASP A 70 6.86 -1.28 -15.02
C ASP A 70 5.68 -0.35 -15.36
N ASP A 71 4.81 -0.11 -14.37
CA ASP A 71 3.60 0.71 -14.49
C ASP A 71 3.42 1.51 -13.20
N PHE A 72 3.65 2.82 -13.29
CA PHE A 72 3.62 3.69 -12.11
C PHE A 72 2.21 3.80 -11.53
N SER A 73 1.21 4.00 -12.37
CA SER A 73 -0.18 4.16 -11.94
C SER A 73 -0.70 2.90 -11.24
N GLU A 74 -0.43 1.74 -11.82
CA GLU A 74 -0.83 0.46 -11.23
C GLU A 74 -0.08 0.20 -9.91
N SER A 75 1.19 0.56 -9.86
CA SER A 75 2.00 0.42 -8.64
C SER A 75 1.44 1.26 -7.49
N GLU A 76 1.03 2.49 -7.76
CA GLU A 76 0.35 3.31 -6.75
C GLU A 76 -0.94 2.66 -6.27
N ASP A 77 -1.75 2.14 -7.19
CA ASP A 77 -3.01 1.47 -6.83
C ASP A 77 -2.76 0.23 -5.97
N ILE A 78 -1.75 -0.56 -6.29
CA ILE A 78 -1.35 -1.73 -5.51
C ILE A 78 -0.98 -1.33 -4.08
N VAL A 79 -0.13 -0.32 -3.93
CA VAL A 79 0.33 0.13 -2.61
C VAL A 79 -0.81 0.76 -1.81
N GLN A 80 -1.63 1.57 -2.44
CA GLN A 80 -2.80 2.16 -1.79
C GLN A 80 -3.77 1.09 -1.30
N SER A 81 -4.04 0.09 -2.13
CA SER A 81 -4.91 -1.04 -1.76
C SER A 81 -4.35 -1.83 -0.58
N PHE A 82 -3.02 -1.99 -0.53
CA PHE A 82 -2.36 -2.63 0.61
C PHE A 82 -2.63 -1.86 1.92
N PHE A 83 -2.40 -0.55 1.95
CA PHE A 83 -2.59 0.24 3.17
C PHE A 83 -4.05 0.27 3.61
N VAL A 84 -4.98 0.40 2.67
CA VAL A 84 -6.42 0.37 2.99
C VAL A 84 -6.83 -0.98 3.58
N SER A 85 -6.40 -2.08 2.98
CA SER A 85 -6.67 -3.44 3.50
C SER A 85 -6.04 -3.66 4.86
N PHE A 86 -4.80 -3.20 5.05
CA PHE A 86 -4.09 -3.30 6.32
C PHE A 86 -4.89 -2.63 7.45
N TRP A 87 -5.42 -1.45 7.19
CA TRP A 87 -6.22 -0.72 8.16
C TRP A 87 -7.60 -1.34 8.37
N GLU A 88 -8.35 -1.58 7.30
CA GLU A 88 -9.73 -2.06 7.38
C GLU A 88 -9.84 -3.46 7.98
N LYS A 89 -8.94 -4.34 7.62
CA LYS A 89 -8.90 -5.73 8.13
C LYS A 89 -8.17 -5.84 9.47
N LYS A 90 -7.70 -4.72 10.01
CA LYS A 90 -6.98 -4.68 11.29
C LYS A 90 -5.79 -5.64 11.34
N LEU A 91 -5.04 -5.71 10.24
CA LEU A 91 -3.90 -6.63 10.12
C LEU A 91 -2.79 -6.32 11.11
N TYR A 92 -2.73 -5.07 11.61
CA TYR A 92 -1.80 -4.67 12.67
C TYR A 92 -1.98 -5.47 13.99
N LYS A 93 -3.12 -6.14 14.17
CA LYS A 93 -3.36 -6.99 15.34
C LYS A 93 -2.66 -8.35 15.23
N THR A 94 -2.41 -8.82 14.02
CA THR A 94 -1.82 -10.14 13.75
C THR A 94 -0.32 -10.08 13.51
N ILE A 95 0.19 -8.92 13.11
CA ILE A 95 1.61 -8.73 12.80
C ILE A 95 2.32 -8.28 14.06
N THR A 96 3.15 -9.16 14.63
CA THR A 96 3.88 -8.92 15.88
C THR A 96 5.34 -8.58 15.66
N ASP A 97 5.89 -8.88 14.48
CA ASP A 97 7.26 -8.58 14.10
C ASP A 97 7.36 -8.40 12.59
N ASN A 98 8.52 -8.00 12.11
CA ASN A 98 8.86 -7.90 10.69
C ASN A 98 7.77 -7.24 9.82
N LEU A 99 7.27 -6.09 10.24
CA LEU A 99 6.28 -5.30 9.49
C LEU A 99 6.77 -4.96 8.09
N LYS A 100 8.05 -4.60 7.95
CA LYS A 100 8.69 -4.32 6.66
C LYS A 100 8.62 -5.52 5.72
N GLY A 101 9.04 -6.69 6.18
CA GLY A 101 9.02 -7.92 5.38
C GLY A 101 7.61 -8.29 4.91
N TYR A 102 6.64 -8.15 5.80
CA TYR A 102 5.24 -8.37 5.47
C TYR A 102 4.74 -7.42 4.37
N ALA A 103 5.01 -6.13 4.52
CA ALA A 103 4.60 -5.13 3.53
C ALA A 103 5.21 -5.42 2.14
N TYR A 104 6.52 -5.65 2.08
CA TYR A 104 7.20 -5.95 0.81
C TYR A 104 6.68 -7.26 0.18
N LEU A 105 6.41 -8.27 0.97
CA LEU A 105 5.84 -9.53 0.47
C LEU A 105 4.46 -9.32 -0.16
N CYS A 106 3.58 -8.57 0.50
CA CYS A 106 2.25 -8.26 -0.03
C CYS A 106 2.33 -7.48 -1.35
N ILE A 107 3.21 -6.49 -1.43
CA ILE A 107 3.40 -5.69 -2.64
C ILE A 107 3.99 -6.54 -3.76
N ARG A 108 4.97 -7.38 -3.45
CA ARG A 108 5.55 -8.31 -4.44
C ARG A 108 4.50 -9.24 -5.02
N ASN A 109 3.71 -9.87 -4.18
CA ASN A 109 2.68 -10.81 -4.61
C ASN A 109 1.61 -10.12 -5.47
N ALA A 110 1.15 -8.94 -5.08
CA ALA A 110 0.17 -8.16 -5.84
C ALA A 110 0.74 -7.70 -7.18
N SER A 111 2.00 -7.28 -7.23
CA SER A 111 2.69 -6.85 -8.44
C SER A 111 2.87 -7.99 -9.43
N LEU A 112 3.29 -9.17 -8.96
CA LEU A 112 3.42 -10.37 -9.79
C LEU A 112 2.07 -10.83 -10.35
N LYS A 113 1.04 -10.76 -9.54
CA LYS A 113 -0.33 -11.09 -9.96
C LYS A 113 -0.84 -10.15 -11.06
N PHE A 114 -0.53 -8.88 -10.96
CA PHE A 114 -0.83 -7.89 -12.00
C PHE A 114 -0.15 -8.24 -13.33
N ILE A 115 1.13 -8.57 -13.30
CA ILE A 115 1.90 -8.94 -14.49
C ILE A 115 1.32 -10.19 -15.15
N GLU A 116 1.03 -11.23 -14.40
CA GLU A 116 0.42 -12.47 -14.90
C GLU A 116 -0.90 -12.19 -15.64
N LYS A 117 -1.74 -11.36 -15.03
CA LYS A 117 -3.04 -10.98 -15.60
C LYS A 117 -2.87 -10.19 -16.90
N ARG A 118 -1.92 -9.26 -16.93
CA ARG A 118 -1.61 -8.46 -18.12
C ARG A 118 -1.09 -9.34 -19.27
N GLU A 119 -0.20 -10.27 -18.98
CA GLU A 119 0.35 -11.21 -19.97
C GLU A 119 -0.72 -12.13 -20.55
N LYS A 120 -1.64 -12.62 -19.73
CA LYS A 120 -2.78 -13.43 -20.20
C LYS A 120 -3.69 -12.66 -21.13
N ILE A 121 -4.00 -11.41 -20.83
CA ILE A 121 -4.80 -10.53 -21.68
C ILE A 121 -4.11 -10.31 -23.02
N ASN A 122 -2.82 -9.98 -23.01
CA ASN A 122 -2.03 -9.76 -24.22
C ASN A 122 -1.96 -11.03 -25.08
N SER A 123 -1.76 -12.19 -24.49
CA SER A 123 -1.73 -13.48 -25.20
C SER A 123 -3.08 -13.80 -25.86
N ASN A 124 -4.19 -13.54 -25.18
CA ASN A 124 -5.52 -13.74 -25.73
C ASN A 124 -5.81 -12.78 -26.89
N ASP A 125 -5.39 -11.52 -26.80
CA ASP A 125 -5.54 -10.54 -27.86
C ASP A 125 -4.73 -10.93 -29.11
N ILE A 126 -3.53 -11.45 -28.94
CA ILE A 126 -2.71 -11.94 -30.04
C ILE A 126 -3.38 -13.12 -30.74
N LEU A 127 -3.93 -14.07 -29.98
CA LEU A 127 -4.65 -15.22 -30.53
C LEU A 127 -5.90 -14.82 -31.31
N LEU A 128 -6.64 -13.82 -30.81
CA LEU A 128 -7.83 -13.29 -31.49
C LEU A 128 -7.49 -12.55 -32.78
N ASN A 129 -6.34 -11.91 -32.86
CA ASN A 129 -5.90 -11.17 -34.03
C ASN A 129 -5.30 -12.07 -35.14
N GLU A 130 -4.94 -13.31 -34.84
CA GLU A 130 -4.44 -14.29 -35.78
C GLU A 130 -5.55 -15.04 -36.55
N GLU A 131 -6.78 -14.91 -36.14
CA GLU A 131 -7.95 -15.43 -36.84
C GLU A 131 -8.50 -14.39 -37.82
#